data_9646ac5f892bb60a12b8b0a7d0f577c0
#
_entry.id   9646ac5f892bb60a12b8b0a7d0f577c0
#
_cell.length_a   1.000
_cell.length_b   1.000
_cell.length_c   1.000
_cell.angle_alpha   90.00
_cell.angle_beta   90.00
_cell.angle_gamma   90.00
#
_symmetry.space_group_name_H-M   'P 1'
#
loop_
_entity.id
_entity.type
_entity.pdbx_description
1 polymer ?
#
loop_
_entity_poly.entity_id
_entity_poly.type
_entity_poly.pdbx_seq_one_letter_code
_entity_poly.pdbx_strand_id
1 'polypeptide(L)'
;MRRIAGELRALVELWLLPLAVVVLPYRAGIAFARVLARTLPLYREAGDAGAARWREVVPGGDDDAFRTDFRFAQLVDHADLFWVLTRSRAFLRRRLAAPHFDLPPGRPLVVLSFHYGQGLWLLDALAAQGHPTRYVSIRLDRAEAPTTLAYAYARLRIAMVGRLAGVAPIFTGGARRAIGDALAAGTSVYGLVDVPVPGSAAAEANAALLGHPVLFPAGLLESAAGQGASALVLTSRVTSAGARVVEAKSFGRVEDVDIAALASVLGDRLAVAPASWHFWHLWRSFAAQPKGTALRSGGRPAEAA
;
A
#
# COMPACT_ATOMS: atom_id res chain seq x y z
N MET A 1 -15.15 -25.39 11.11
CA MET A 1 -14.97 -25.45 9.64
C MET A 1 -14.49 -24.10 9.04
N ARG A 2 -15.14 -22.95 9.29
CA ARG A 2 -14.74 -21.64 8.70
C ARG A 2 -13.27 -21.25 8.98
N ARG A 3 -12.76 -21.49 10.20
CA ARG A 3 -11.38 -21.17 10.58
C ARG A 3 -10.34 -22.00 9.79
N ILE A 4 -10.60 -23.29 9.61
CA ILE A 4 -9.71 -24.19 8.84
C ILE A 4 -9.66 -23.77 7.38
N ALA A 5 -10.82 -23.45 6.78
CA ALA A 5 -10.88 -22.95 5.41
C ALA A 5 -10.10 -21.63 5.24
N GLY A 6 -10.16 -20.73 6.24
CA GLY A 6 -9.35 -19.50 6.25
C GLY A 6 -7.86 -19.75 6.33
N GLU A 7 -7.41 -20.67 7.20
CA GLU A 7 -5.98 -21.05 7.28
C GLU A 7 -5.50 -21.70 5.97
N LEU A 8 -6.28 -22.60 5.36
CA LEU A 8 -5.93 -23.22 4.08
C LEU A 8 -5.84 -22.17 2.96
N ARG A 9 -6.78 -21.21 2.90
CA ARG A 9 -6.71 -20.11 1.95
C ARG A 9 -5.45 -19.27 2.16
N ALA A 10 -5.17 -18.87 3.40
CA ALA A 10 -3.96 -18.12 3.73
C ALA A 10 -2.68 -18.88 3.38
N LEU A 11 -2.64 -20.21 3.62
CA LEU A 11 -1.52 -21.06 3.21
C LEU A 11 -1.31 -21.00 1.70
N VAL A 12 -2.36 -21.14 0.92
CA VAL A 12 -2.29 -21.15 -0.54
C VAL A 12 -1.93 -19.76 -1.09
N GLU A 13 -2.68 -18.72 -0.70
CA GLU A 13 -2.59 -17.40 -1.31
C GLU A 13 -1.38 -16.59 -0.83
N LEU A 14 -0.94 -16.75 0.42
CA LEU A 14 0.16 -15.96 0.98
C LEU A 14 1.51 -16.70 0.98
N TRP A 15 1.51 -18.04 0.89
CA TRP A 15 2.75 -18.83 1.04
C TRP A 15 3.04 -19.71 -0.19
N LEU A 16 2.18 -20.68 -0.49
CA LEU A 16 2.51 -21.69 -1.49
C LEU A 16 2.59 -21.12 -2.92
N LEU A 17 1.57 -20.39 -3.37
CA LEU A 17 1.57 -19.85 -4.73
C LEU A 17 2.60 -18.75 -4.93
N PRO A 18 2.78 -17.76 -4.02
CA PRO A 18 3.87 -16.82 -4.12
C PRO A 18 5.25 -17.49 -4.15
N LEU A 19 5.47 -18.53 -3.33
CA LEU A 19 6.73 -19.29 -3.34
C LEU A 19 6.92 -20.04 -4.67
N ALA A 20 5.87 -20.67 -5.21
CA ALA A 20 5.93 -21.34 -6.51
C ALA A 20 6.30 -20.39 -7.66
N VAL A 21 5.80 -19.14 -7.62
CA VAL A 21 6.20 -18.08 -8.55
C VAL A 21 7.69 -17.77 -8.44
N VAL A 22 8.22 -17.72 -7.22
CA VAL A 22 9.61 -17.31 -6.93
C VAL A 22 10.65 -18.39 -7.26
N VAL A 23 10.28 -19.66 -7.17
CA VAL A 23 11.15 -20.79 -7.52
C VAL A 23 11.53 -20.76 -9.00
N LEU A 24 10.67 -20.27 -9.86
CA LEU A 24 10.92 -20.14 -11.29
C LEU A 24 11.90 -18.98 -11.62
N PRO A 25 12.57 -19.01 -12.77
CA PRO A 25 13.23 -17.81 -13.29
C PRO A 25 12.25 -16.64 -13.37
N TYR A 26 12.69 -15.42 -13.05
CA TYR A 26 11.81 -14.26 -12.85
C TYR A 26 10.73 -14.08 -13.93
N ARG A 27 11.12 -14.12 -15.23
CA ARG A 27 10.16 -13.96 -16.33
C ARG A 27 9.14 -15.09 -16.39
N ALA A 28 9.60 -16.33 -16.17
CA ALA A 28 8.73 -17.51 -16.12
C ALA A 28 7.79 -17.45 -14.90
N GLY A 29 8.29 -17.00 -13.73
CA GLY A 29 7.48 -16.79 -12.54
C GLY A 29 6.39 -15.75 -12.75
N ILE A 30 6.70 -14.61 -13.37
CA ILE A 30 5.69 -13.60 -13.72
C ILE A 30 4.65 -14.13 -14.72
N ALA A 31 5.09 -14.85 -15.75
CA ALA A 31 4.16 -15.49 -16.70
C ALA A 31 3.26 -16.53 -16.01
N PHE A 32 3.82 -17.32 -15.11
CA PHE A 32 3.09 -18.29 -14.30
C PHE A 32 2.09 -17.60 -13.36
N ALA A 33 2.49 -16.53 -12.67
CA ALA A 33 1.57 -15.74 -11.84
C ALA A 33 0.37 -15.22 -12.65
N ARG A 34 0.58 -14.84 -13.90
CA ARG A 34 -0.49 -14.42 -14.80
C ARG A 34 -1.44 -15.56 -15.18
N VAL A 35 -0.90 -16.75 -15.45
CA VAL A 35 -1.73 -17.94 -15.69
C VAL A 35 -2.57 -18.25 -14.46
N LEU A 36 -1.98 -18.28 -13.25
CA LEU A 36 -2.70 -18.50 -12.01
C LEU A 36 -3.81 -17.46 -11.77
N ALA A 37 -3.53 -16.19 -12.04
CA ALA A 37 -4.51 -15.11 -11.88
C ALA A 37 -5.72 -15.25 -12.83
N ARG A 38 -5.52 -15.84 -14.00
CA ARG A 38 -6.59 -16.10 -14.99
C ARG A 38 -7.40 -17.37 -14.66
N THR A 39 -6.74 -18.39 -14.12
CA THR A 39 -7.35 -19.71 -13.96
C THR A 39 -7.88 -20.01 -12.56
N LEU A 40 -7.32 -19.35 -11.54
CA LEU A 40 -7.71 -19.59 -10.15
C LEU A 40 -8.45 -18.39 -9.54
N PRO A 41 -9.48 -18.62 -8.73
CA PRO A 41 -10.24 -17.57 -8.05
C PRO A 41 -9.52 -17.04 -6.80
N LEU A 42 -8.24 -16.64 -6.95
CA LEU A 42 -7.41 -16.12 -5.87
C LEU A 42 -7.94 -14.77 -5.37
N TYR A 43 -7.74 -14.46 -4.09
CA TYR A 43 -8.10 -13.18 -3.46
C TYR A 43 -9.55 -12.76 -3.78
N ARG A 44 -10.45 -13.75 -3.90
CA ARG A 44 -11.79 -13.58 -4.49
C ARG A 44 -12.58 -12.47 -3.81
N GLU A 45 -12.66 -12.49 -2.48
CA GLU A 45 -13.48 -11.52 -1.73
C GLU A 45 -13.01 -10.07 -1.97
N ALA A 46 -11.70 -9.82 -1.91
CA ALA A 46 -11.14 -8.50 -2.17
C ALA A 46 -11.27 -8.10 -3.64
N GLY A 47 -11.07 -9.05 -4.57
CA GLY A 47 -11.20 -8.82 -6.01
C GLY A 47 -12.63 -8.52 -6.43
N ASP A 48 -13.62 -9.27 -5.92
CA ASP A 48 -15.05 -9.04 -6.23
C ASP A 48 -15.53 -7.71 -5.62
N ALA A 49 -15.17 -7.42 -4.38
CA ALA A 49 -15.45 -6.13 -3.76
C ALA A 49 -14.76 -4.98 -4.50
N GLY A 50 -13.50 -5.16 -4.92
CA GLY A 50 -12.76 -4.17 -5.69
C GLY A 50 -13.40 -3.87 -7.03
N ALA A 51 -13.77 -4.90 -7.80
CA ALA A 51 -14.44 -4.75 -9.10
C ALA A 51 -15.78 -4.02 -8.96
N ALA A 52 -16.58 -4.37 -7.93
CA ALA A 52 -17.84 -3.69 -7.67
C ALA A 52 -17.64 -2.19 -7.38
N ARG A 53 -16.61 -1.83 -6.60
CA ARG A 53 -16.30 -0.41 -6.30
C ARG A 53 -15.72 0.32 -7.50
N TRP A 54 -14.84 -0.34 -8.25
CA TRP A 54 -14.31 0.21 -9.49
C TRP A 54 -15.43 0.60 -10.46
N ARG A 55 -16.41 -0.28 -10.65
CA ARG A 55 -17.58 -0.02 -11.51
C ARG A 55 -18.44 1.14 -11.01
N GLU A 56 -18.60 1.32 -9.69
CA GLU A 56 -19.30 2.47 -9.11
C GLU A 56 -18.61 3.81 -9.47
N VAL A 57 -17.27 3.79 -9.53
CA VAL A 57 -16.44 4.99 -9.74
C VAL A 57 -16.20 5.25 -11.22
N VAL A 58 -16.00 4.19 -12.02
CA VAL A 58 -15.70 4.26 -13.46
C VAL A 58 -16.66 3.36 -14.22
N PRO A 59 -17.80 3.90 -14.66
CA PRO A 59 -18.78 3.13 -15.42
C PRO A 59 -18.21 2.59 -16.74
N GLY A 60 -18.60 1.36 -17.11
CA GLY A 60 -18.24 0.72 -18.37
C GLY A 60 -16.92 -0.05 -18.36
N GLY A 61 -16.27 -0.21 -17.21
CA GLY A 61 -15.07 -1.04 -17.07
C GLY A 61 -15.37 -2.54 -17.22
N ASP A 62 -14.38 -3.30 -17.70
CA ASP A 62 -14.42 -4.77 -17.76
C ASP A 62 -14.07 -5.37 -16.39
N ASP A 63 -15.07 -5.89 -15.69
CA ASP A 63 -14.92 -6.48 -14.36
C ASP A 63 -14.04 -7.73 -14.35
N ASP A 64 -14.07 -8.55 -15.38
CA ASP A 64 -13.30 -9.79 -15.42
C ASP A 64 -11.82 -9.51 -15.69
N ALA A 65 -11.54 -8.54 -16.54
CA ALA A 65 -10.20 -8.02 -16.73
C ALA A 65 -9.67 -7.39 -15.43
N PHE A 66 -10.50 -6.56 -14.75
CA PHE A 66 -10.14 -5.98 -13.47
C PHE A 66 -9.82 -7.06 -12.42
N ARG A 67 -10.69 -8.07 -12.23
CA ARG A 67 -10.43 -9.17 -11.27
C ARG A 67 -9.17 -9.94 -11.58
N THR A 68 -8.92 -10.20 -12.85
CA THR A 68 -7.71 -10.91 -13.31
C THR A 68 -6.45 -10.11 -13.01
N ASP A 69 -6.45 -8.83 -13.33
CA ASP A 69 -5.31 -7.94 -13.06
C ASP A 69 -5.12 -7.68 -11.56
N PHE A 70 -6.20 -7.60 -10.78
CA PHE A 70 -6.13 -7.51 -9.32
C PHE A 70 -5.48 -8.75 -8.70
N ARG A 71 -5.90 -9.96 -9.10
CA ARG A 71 -5.29 -11.23 -8.64
C ARG A 71 -3.81 -11.29 -8.99
N PHE A 72 -3.47 -10.86 -10.20
CA PHE A 72 -2.07 -10.80 -10.64
C PHE A 72 -1.26 -9.82 -9.78
N ALA A 73 -1.76 -8.60 -9.55
CA ALA A 73 -1.09 -7.60 -8.74
C ALA A 73 -0.86 -8.09 -7.29
N GLN A 74 -1.88 -8.69 -6.67
CA GLN A 74 -1.79 -9.26 -5.33
C GLN A 74 -0.78 -10.42 -5.26
N LEU A 75 -0.85 -11.37 -6.19
CA LEU A 75 0.05 -12.51 -6.20
C LEU A 75 1.52 -12.10 -6.37
N VAL A 76 1.80 -11.12 -7.24
CA VAL A 76 3.15 -10.60 -7.42
C VAL A 76 3.61 -9.80 -6.20
N ASP A 77 2.73 -9.02 -5.56
CA ASP A 77 3.07 -8.32 -4.31
C ASP A 77 3.43 -9.31 -3.18
N HIS A 78 2.72 -10.41 -3.07
CA HIS A 78 3.06 -11.46 -2.11
C HIS A 78 4.35 -12.21 -2.50
N ALA A 79 4.59 -12.45 -3.78
CA ALA A 79 5.83 -13.07 -4.26
C ALA A 79 7.06 -12.18 -4.00
N ASP A 80 6.89 -10.87 -3.96
CA ASP A 80 7.98 -9.92 -3.69
C ASP A 80 8.68 -10.19 -2.35
N LEU A 81 7.93 -10.60 -1.33
CA LEU A 81 8.49 -10.99 -0.04
C LEU A 81 9.47 -12.17 -0.19
N PHE A 82 9.09 -13.18 -0.97
CA PHE A 82 9.91 -14.38 -1.15
C PHE A 82 11.11 -14.12 -2.08
N TRP A 83 11.00 -13.23 -3.08
CA TRP A 83 12.17 -12.76 -3.82
C TRP A 83 13.16 -12.03 -2.92
N VAL A 84 12.69 -11.19 -1.98
CA VAL A 84 13.56 -10.54 -0.98
C VAL A 84 14.29 -11.55 -0.10
N LEU A 85 13.63 -12.66 0.25
CA LEU A 85 14.20 -13.72 1.08
C LEU A 85 15.23 -14.58 0.33
N THR A 86 15.04 -14.79 -0.97
CA THR A 86 15.77 -15.80 -1.75
C THR A 86 16.74 -15.22 -2.76
N ARG A 87 16.68 -13.93 -3.08
CA ARG A 87 17.50 -13.27 -4.08
C ARG A 87 18.40 -12.18 -3.49
N SER A 88 19.50 -11.91 -4.18
CA SER A 88 20.41 -10.84 -3.79
C SER A 88 19.80 -9.45 -4.01
N ARG A 89 20.22 -8.46 -3.24
CA ARG A 89 19.82 -7.05 -3.46
C ARG A 89 20.18 -6.55 -4.87
N ALA A 90 21.32 -6.97 -5.41
CA ALA A 90 21.70 -6.64 -6.79
C ALA A 90 20.71 -7.18 -7.82
N PHE A 91 20.13 -8.38 -7.59
CA PHE A 91 19.06 -8.91 -8.43
C PHE A 91 17.81 -8.02 -8.37
N LEU A 92 17.36 -7.66 -7.16
CA LEU A 92 16.17 -6.82 -6.95
C LEU A 92 16.33 -5.46 -7.65
N ARG A 93 17.47 -4.78 -7.46
CA ARG A 93 17.76 -3.47 -8.06
C ARG A 93 17.76 -3.52 -9.58
N ARG A 94 18.40 -4.53 -10.18
CA ARG A 94 18.40 -4.71 -11.64
C ARG A 94 17.01 -4.94 -12.22
N ARG A 95 16.09 -5.53 -11.46
CA ARG A 95 14.71 -5.78 -11.89
C ARG A 95 13.79 -4.59 -11.64
N LEU A 96 14.05 -3.81 -10.60
CA LEU A 96 13.26 -2.63 -10.30
C LEU A 96 13.53 -1.50 -11.30
N ALA A 97 14.75 -1.38 -11.82
CA ALA A 97 15.15 -0.28 -12.71
C ALA A 97 14.65 1.08 -12.19
N ALA A 98 14.80 1.31 -10.87
CA ALA A 98 14.37 2.55 -10.26
C ALA A 98 15.13 3.73 -10.89
N PRO A 99 14.45 4.81 -11.25
CA PRO A 99 15.10 6.01 -11.73
C PRO A 99 16.03 6.58 -10.64
N HIS A 100 17.03 7.33 -11.04
CA HIS A 100 17.73 8.18 -10.08
C HIS A 100 16.78 9.27 -9.61
N PHE A 101 16.63 9.39 -8.30
CA PHE A 101 15.79 10.42 -7.71
C PHE A 101 16.64 11.69 -7.59
N ASP A 102 16.29 12.72 -8.35
CA ASP A 102 16.91 14.04 -8.23
C ASP A 102 16.38 14.71 -6.96
N LEU A 103 17.10 14.48 -5.87
CA LEU A 103 16.70 14.90 -4.53
C LEU A 103 17.72 15.92 -3.99
N PRO A 104 17.24 16.95 -3.28
CA PRO A 104 18.13 17.92 -2.67
C PRO A 104 19.11 17.24 -1.70
N PRO A 105 20.42 17.43 -1.87
CA PRO A 105 21.41 16.82 -0.98
C PRO A 105 21.26 17.37 0.45
N GLY A 106 21.51 16.49 1.44
CA GLY A 106 21.57 16.88 2.85
C GLY A 106 20.22 17.12 3.54
N ARG A 107 19.08 16.88 2.84
CA ARG A 107 17.74 16.97 3.45
C ARG A 107 17.13 15.57 3.65
N PRO A 108 16.50 15.31 4.79
CA PRO A 108 15.72 14.08 4.95
C PRO A 108 14.53 14.08 3.99
N LEU A 109 14.06 12.89 3.65
CA LEU A 109 12.90 12.71 2.76
C LEU A 109 11.68 12.25 3.54
N VAL A 110 10.52 12.75 3.15
CA VAL A 110 9.23 12.13 3.41
C VAL A 110 8.78 11.46 2.13
N VAL A 111 8.92 10.15 2.09
CA VAL A 111 8.46 9.34 0.96
C VAL A 111 7.01 8.94 1.22
N LEU A 112 6.13 9.40 0.34
CA LEU A 112 4.70 9.15 0.37
C LEU A 112 4.39 8.08 -0.68
N SER A 113 3.57 7.13 -0.33
CA SER A 113 3.14 6.09 -1.26
C SER A 113 1.71 5.65 -0.97
N PHE A 114 1.24 4.70 -1.77
CA PHE A 114 -0.10 4.13 -1.67
C PHE A 114 0.01 2.61 -1.63
N HIS A 115 -1.04 1.92 -1.19
CA HIS A 115 -1.19 0.47 -1.38
C HIS A 115 -1.42 0.14 -2.87
N TYR A 116 -0.52 0.64 -3.71
CA TYR A 116 -0.58 0.53 -5.16
C TYR A 116 0.60 -0.28 -5.67
N GLY A 117 0.31 -1.37 -6.36
CA GLY A 117 1.29 -2.28 -6.97
C GLY A 117 2.21 -2.95 -5.95
N GLN A 118 3.51 -2.94 -6.20
CA GLN A 118 4.51 -3.72 -5.46
C GLN A 118 5.60 -2.82 -4.89
N GLY A 119 5.35 -2.22 -3.72
CA GLY A 119 6.21 -1.18 -3.12
C GLY A 119 7.41 -1.70 -2.32
N LEU A 120 7.46 -2.99 -1.95
CA LEU A 120 8.46 -3.50 -1.00
C LEU A 120 9.92 -3.25 -1.44
N TRP A 121 10.23 -3.41 -2.73
CA TRP A 121 11.60 -3.26 -3.25
C TRP A 121 12.05 -1.80 -3.34
N LEU A 122 11.15 -0.83 -3.29
CA LEU A 122 11.47 0.60 -3.30
C LEU A 122 12.33 1.00 -2.11
N LEU A 123 12.17 0.34 -0.97
CA LEU A 123 12.97 0.59 0.24
C LEU A 123 14.46 0.29 0.01
N ASP A 124 14.78 -0.79 -0.69
CA ASP A 124 16.17 -1.10 -1.06
C ASP A 124 16.72 -0.12 -2.10
N ALA A 125 15.90 0.35 -3.04
CA ALA A 125 16.30 1.34 -4.04
C ALA A 125 16.63 2.70 -3.40
N LEU A 126 15.81 3.15 -2.44
CA LEU A 126 16.05 4.37 -1.67
C LEU A 126 17.34 4.25 -0.83
N ALA A 127 17.50 3.15 -0.10
CA ALA A 127 18.70 2.91 0.70
C ALA A 127 19.97 2.87 -0.17
N ALA A 128 19.90 2.30 -1.38
CA ALA A 128 21.03 2.26 -2.34
C ALA A 128 21.41 3.61 -2.90
N GLN A 129 20.49 4.57 -2.91
CA GLN A 129 20.74 5.95 -3.35
C GLN A 129 21.13 6.88 -2.16
N GLY A 130 21.42 6.31 -1.00
CA GLY A 130 21.86 7.07 0.18
C GLY A 130 20.73 7.59 1.06
N HIS A 131 19.49 7.11 0.86
CA HIS A 131 18.31 7.51 1.64
C HIS A 131 17.74 6.33 2.45
N PRO A 132 18.42 5.85 3.51
CA PRO A 132 17.83 4.86 4.40
C PRO A 132 16.57 5.46 5.03
N THR A 133 15.46 4.70 4.96
CA THR A 133 14.15 5.28 5.19
C THR A 133 13.38 4.46 6.21
N ARG A 134 12.98 5.06 7.34
CA ARG A 134 12.15 4.42 8.35
C ARG A 134 10.71 4.31 7.86
N TYR A 135 10.24 3.09 7.70
CA TYR A 135 8.88 2.81 7.25
C TYR A 135 7.88 2.96 8.41
N VAL A 136 6.81 3.69 8.17
CA VAL A 136 5.69 3.80 9.14
C VAL A 136 4.75 2.62 8.95
N SER A 137 4.56 1.83 9.99
CA SER A 137 3.75 0.61 9.98
C SER A 137 2.78 0.56 11.15
N ILE A 138 1.76 -0.25 11.03
CA ILE A 138 0.89 -0.58 12.15
C ILE A 138 1.59 -1.58 13.08
N ARG A 139 1.24 -1.54 14.37
CA ARG A 139 1.61 -2.59 15.31
C ARG A 139 0.65 -3.77 15.11
N LEU A 140 1.20 -4.92 14.74
CA LEU A 140 0.37 -6.11 14.51
C LEU A 140 -0.15 -6.66 15.84
N ASP A 141 -1.47 -6.82 15.92
CA ASP A 141 -2.12 -7.60 16.96
C ASP A 141 -2.51 -8.98 16.41
N ARG A 142 -2.14 -10.03 17.16
CA ARG A 142 -2.51 -11.40 16.79
C ARG A 142 -4.02 -11.63 16.88
N ALA A 143 -4.72 -10.93 17.77
CA ALA A 143 -6.15 -11.05 17.95
C ALA A 143 -6.95 -10.48 16.75
N GLU A 144 -6.38 -9.48 16.07
CA GLU A 144 -7.02 -8.83 14.92
C GLU A 144 -6.72 -9.55 13.59
N ALA A 145 -5.76 -10.46 13.58
CA ALA A 145 -5.39 -11.17 12.35
C ALA A 145 -6.44 -12.24 12.00
N PRO A 146 -6.86 -12.32 10.72
CA PRO A 146 -7.89 -13.24 10.28
C PRO A 146 -7.51 -14.72 10.47
N THR A 147 -6.22 -15.02 10.35
CA THR A 147 -5.67 -16.38 10.52
C THR A 147 -4.26 -16.33 11.13
N THR A 148 -3.79 -17.49 11.62
CA THR A 148 -2.43 -17.65 12.16
C THR A 148 -1.38 -17.45 11.07
N LEU A 149 -1.62 -18.01 9.89
CA LEU A 149 -0.71 -17.92 8.75
C LEU A 149 -0.66 -16.51 8.17
N ALA A 150 -1.78 -15.77 8.15
CA ALA A 150 -1.80 -14.37 7.76
C ALA A 150 -0.99 -13.50 8.72
N TYR A 151 -1.12 -13.73 10.03
CA TYR A 151 -0.31 -13.05 11.04
C TYR A 151 1.20 -13.32 10.88
N ALA A 152 1.57 -14.59 10.70
CA ALA A 152 2.96 -14.97 10.48
C ALA A 152 3.54 -14.31 9.22
N TYR A 153 2.76 -14.28 8.13
CA TYR A 153 3.13 -13.62 6.89
C TYR A 153 3.35 -12.11 7.10
N ALA A 154 2.40 -11.42 7.75
CA ALA A 154 2.50 -9.99 8.01
C ALA A 154 3.72 -9.65 8.89
N ARG A 155 3.99 -10.43 9.92
CA ARG A 155 5.21 -10.28 10.75
C ARG A 155 6.48 -10.42 9.94
N LEU A 156 6.56 -11.45 9.08
CA LEU A 156 7.71 -11.67 8.20
C LEU A 156 7.88 -10.49 7.24
N ARG A 157 6.80 -9.98 6.66
CA ARG A 157 6.82 -8.82 5.76
C ARG A 157 7.36 -7.58 6.47
N ILE A 158 6.90 -7.26 7.69
CA ILE A 158 7.40 -6.11 8.48
C ILE A 158 8.88 -6.28 8.82
N ALA A 159 9.33 -7.50 9.18
CA ALA A 159 10.74 -7.75 9.43
C ALA A 159 11.60 -7.49 8.18
N MET A 160 11.10 -7.87 6.98
CA MET A 160 11.80 -7.62 5.73
C MET A 160 11.79 -6.14 5.32
N VAL A 161 10.73 -5.40 5.65
CA VAL A 161 10.71 -3.94 5.49
C VAL A 161 11.91 -3.30 6.22
N GLY A 162 12.10 -3.59 7.50
CA GLY A 162 13.24 -3.07 8.27
C GLY A 162 14.60 -3.50 7.69
N ARG A 163 14.71 -4.76 7.24
CA ARG A 163 15.94 -5.28 6.61
C ARG A 163 16.27 -4.57 5.29
N LEU A 164 15.29 -4.29 4.44
CA LEU A 164 15.48 -3.61 3.16
C LEU A 164 15.82 -2.13 3.36
N ALA A 165 15.10 -1.48 4.25
CA ALA A 165 15.30 -0.08 4.59
C ALA A 165 16.66 0.19 5.29
N GLY A 166 17.25 -0.83 5.93
CA GLY A 166 18.48 -0.72 6.70
C GLY A 166 18.29 -0.07 8.08
N VAL A 167 17.05 0.29 8.45
CA VAL A 167 16.68 0.95 9.70
C VAL A 167 15.36 0.40 10.23
N ALA A 168 15.16 0.46 11.56
CA ALA A 168 13.94 -0.06 12.18
C ALA A 168 12.69 0.76 11.77
N PRO A 169 11.53 0.11 11.55
CA PRO A 169 10.28 0.80 11.27
C PRO A 169 9.80 1.63 12.46
N ILE A 170 8.96 2.62 12.17
CA ILE A 170 8.19 3.38 13.16
C ILE A 170 6.80 2.73 13.24
N PHE A 171 6.33 2.45 14.45
CA PHE A 171 4.99 1.90 14.63
C PHE A 171 3.98 2.98 15.03
N THR A 172 2.74 2.86 14.52
CA THR A 172 1.60 3.69 14.94
C THR A 172 1.37 3.59 16.46
N GLY A 173 0.71 4.59 17.05
CA GLY A 173 0.64 4.72 18.51
C GLY A 173 1.87 5.48 19.04
N GLY A 174 1.89 6.82 18.83
CA GLY A 174 3.03 7.68 19.14
C GLY A 174 3.96 7.97 17.95
N ALA A 175 3.58 7.58 16.74
CA ALA A 175 4.37 7.75 15.52
C ALA A 175 4.75 9.21 15.25
N ARG A 176 3.89 10.19 15.58
CA ARG A 176 4.15 11.61 15.33
C ARG A 176 5.50 12.07 15.89
N ARG A 177 5.78 11.76 17.15
CA ARG A 177 7.07 12.10 17.79
C ARG A 177 8.23 11.36 17.11
N ALA A 178 8.08 10.05 16.88
CA ALA A 178 9.14 9.25 16.27
C ALA A 178 9.45 9.65 14.81
N ILE A 179 8.47 10.18 14.07
CA ILE A 179 8.64 10.76 12.73
C ILE A 179 9.45 12.06 12.84
N GLY A 180 9.04 12.97 13.73
CA GLY A 180 9.77 14.23 13.95
C GLY A 180 11.22 13.99 14.38
N ASP A 181 11.44 13.11 15.35
CA ASP A 181 12.79 12.75 15.84
C ASP A 181 13.65 12.14 14.71
N ALA A 182 13.08 11.29 13.86
CA ALA A 182 13.80 10.71 12.73
C ALA A 182 14.21 11.77 11.70
N LEU A 183 13.30 12.65 11.31
CA LEU A 183 13.57 13.71 10.35
C LEU A 183 14.57 14.73 10.91
N ALA A 184 14.45 15.13 12.17
CA ALA A 184 15.40 16.00 12.84
C ALA A 184 16.82 15.40 12.91
N ALA A 185 16.91 14.06 13.00
CA ALA A 185 18.18 13.33 12.93
C ALA A 185 18.69 13.10 11.48
N GLY A 186 18.03 13.67 10.47
CA GLY A 186 18.42 13.50 9.07
C GLY A 186 18.01 12.15 8.45
N THR A 187 17.20 11.36 9.16
CA THR A 187 16.73 10.05 8.66
C THR A 187 15.40 10.21 7.91
N SER A 188 15.33 9.69 6.71
CA SER A 188 14.11 9.73 5.89
C SER A 188 12.99 8.86 6.47
N VAL A 189 11.74 9.18 6.11
CA VAL A 189 10.54 8.43 6.55
C VAL A 189 9.72 8.03 5.33
N TYR A 190 9.19 6.80 5.33
CA TYR A 190 8.32 6.27 4.28
C TYR A 190 6.96 5.92 4.88
N GLY A 191 5.89 6.43 4.33
CA GLY A 191 4.55 6.09 4.76
C GLY A 191 3.55 5.93 3.63
N LEU A 192 2.54 5.07 3.86
CA LEU A 192 1.41 4.91 2.98
C LEU A 192 0.30 5.88 3.42
N VAL A 193 -0.14 6.72 2.49
CA VAL A 193 -1.08 7.83 2.79
C VAL A 193 -2.53 7.50 2.44
N ASP A 194 -2.79 6.27 2.05
CA ASP A 194 -4.11 5.75 1.69
C ASP A 194 -4.62 4.70 2.70
N VAL A 195 -4.30 4.84 3.98
CA VAL A 195 -4.83 3.96 5.04
C VAL A 195 -5.94 4.70 5.78
N PRO A 196 -7.22 4.35 5.58
CA PRO A 196 -8.29 4.96 6.36
C PRO A 196 -8.12 4.58 7.84
N VAL A 197 -8.25 5.57 8.74
CA VAL A 197 -8.14 5.36 10.18
C VAL A 197 -9.48 5.71 10.83
N PRO A 198 -10.46 4.79 10.83
CA PRO A 198 -11.79 5.03 11.38
C PRO A 198 -11.72 5.44 12.86
N GLY A 199 -12.43 6.51 13.21
CA GLY A 199 -12.51 7.00 14.59
C GLY A 199 -11.21 7.62 15.13
N SER A 200 -10.24 7.86 14.28
CA SER A 200 -9.00 8.56 14.64
C SER A 200 -9.27 10.07 14.73
N ALA A 201 -8.70 10.72 15.75
CA ALA A 201 -8.55 12.19 15.78
C ALA A 201 -7.45 12.69 14.82
N ALA A 202 -6.88 11.80 13.99
CA ALA A 202 -5.93 12.19 12.97
C ALA A 202 -6.64 13.11 11.96
N ALA A 203 -5.98 14.19 11.58
CA ALA A 203 -6.52 15.09 10.59
C ALA A 203 -6.76 14.34 9.27
N GLU A 204 -7.97 14.52 8.76
CA GLU A 204 -8.38 14.08 7.44
C GLU A 204 -8.55 15.32 6.57
N ALA A 205 -8.05 15.29 5.37
CA ALA A 205 -8.20 16.38 4.42
C ALA A 205 -9.05 15.96 3.22
N ASN A 206 -9.90 16.89 2.79
CA ASN A 206 -10.75 16.70 1.62
C ASN A 206 -9.92 16.73 0.33
N ALA A 207 -10.20 15.80 -0.58
CA ALA A 207 -9.65 15.77 -1.92
C ALA A 207 -10.69 15.23 -2.90
N ALA A 208 -10.36 15.22 -4.18
CA ALA A 208 -11.14 14.54 -5.22
C ALA A 208 -10.27 13.42 -5.82
N LEU A 209 -10.77 12.21 -5.81
CA LEU A 209 -10.15 11.06 -6.48
C LEU A 209 -11.11 10.55 -7.57
N LEU A 210 -10.65 10.56 -8.82
CA LEU A 210 -11.47 10.21 -9.98
C LEU A 210 -12.81 10.98 -10.05
N GLY A 211 -12.81 12.25 -9.63
CA GLY A 211 -14.01 13.09 -9.59
C GLY A 211 -14.93 12.91 -8.38
N HIS A 212 -14.61 11.98 -7.49
CA HIS A 212 -15.39 11.73 -6.26
C HIS A 212 -14.73 12.38 -5.04
N PRO A 213 -15.51 13.02 -4.14
CA PRO A 213 -14.96 13.58 -2.91
C PRO A 213 -14.50 12.45 -1.98
N VAL A 214 -13.26 12.56 -1.51
CA VAL A 214 -12.62 11.58 -0.61
C VAL A 214 -11.93 12.27 0.55
N LEU A 215 -11.72 11.52 1.63
CA LEU A 215 -10.94 11.92 2.80
C LEU A 215 -9.65 11.10 2.83
N PHE A 216 -8.50 11.77 2.82
CA PHE A 216 -7.19 11.13 3.01
C PHE A 216 -6.60 11.49 4.36
N PRO A 217 -5.91 10.54 5.04
CA PRO A 217 -5.17 10.83 6.27
C PRO A 217 -4.04 11.83 6.02
N ALA A 218 -4.04 12.95 6.72
CA ALA A 218 -2.98 13.97 6.66
C ALA A 218 -1.88 13.78 7.71
N GLY A 219 -2.04 12.82 8.62
CA GLY A 219 -1.21 12.69 9.83
C GLY A 219 0.30 12.54 9.57
N LEU A 220 0.71 11.93 8.46
CA LEU A 220 2.13 11.85 8.09
C LEU A 220 2.69 13.22 7.69
N LEU A 221 1.97 13.96 6.84
CA LEU A 221 2.36 15.31 6.42
C LEU A 221 2.44 16.26 7.59
N GLU A 222 1.42 16.25 8.47
CA GLU A 222 1.41 17.06 9.69
C GLU A 222 2.55 16.72 10.65
N SER A 223 2.89 15.42 10.76
CA SER A 223 4.00 14.98 11.62
C SER A 223 5.36 15.39 11.08
N ALA A 224 5.47 15.61 9.78
CA ALA A 224 6.70 15.97 9.09
C ALA A 224 6.81 17.48 8.85
N ALA A 225 5.73 18.23 9.00
CA ALA A 225 5.73 19.68 8.81
C ALA A 225 6.71 20.37 9.77
N GLY A 226 7.42 21.39 9.29
CA GLY A 226 8.43 22.15 10.06
C GLY A 226 9.77 21.44 10.24
N GLN A 227 9.95 20.22 9.71
CA GLN A 227 11.22 19.48 9.81
C GLN A 227 12.19 19.79 8.66
N GLY A 228 11.83 20.63 7.71
CA GLY A 228 12.69 20.99 6.55
C GLY A 228 12.89 19.82 5.57
N ALA A 229 12.08 18.78 5.63
CA ALA A 229 12.16 17.60 4.79
C ALA A 229 11.66 17.88 3.37
N SER A 230 12.22 17.17 2.39
CA SER A 230 11.70 17.14 1.02
C SER A 230 10.66 16.03 0.88
N ALA A 231 9.65 16.22 0.02
CA ALA A 231 8.60 15.24 -0.23
C ALA A 231 8.76 14.58 -1.60
N LEU A 232 8.62 13.25 -1.61
CA LEU A 232 8.66 12.41 -2.80
C LEU A 232 7.49 11.43 -2.79
N VAL A 233 6.62 11.47 -3.80
CA VAL A 233 5.65 10.40 -4.02
C VAL A 233 6.29 9.32 -4.87
N LEU A 234 6.22 8.07 -4.43
CA LEU A 234 6.86 6.95 -5.07
C LEU A 234 5.91 5.76 -5.18
N THR A 235 5.73 5.23 -6.38
CA THR A 235 4.92 4.05 -6.65
C THR A 235 5.66 3.06 -7.53
N SER A 236 5.29 1.79 -7.46
CA SER A 236 5.85 0.75 -8.32
C SER A 236 4.78 -0.28 -8.66
N ARG A 237 4.77 -0.74 -9.91
CA ARG A 237 3.89 -1.82 -10.37
C ARG A 237 4.60 -2.74 -11.35
N VAL A 238 4.08 -3.94 -11.51
CA VAL A 238 4.54 -4.89 -12.52
C VAL A 238 3.55 -4.88 -13.69
N THR A 239 4.08 -4.66 -14.90
CA THR A 239 3.28 -4.70 -16.13
C THR A 239 2.92 -6.13 -16.50
N SER A 240 2.01 -6.27 -17.46
CA SER A 240 1.69 -7.58 -18.03
C SER A 240 2.88 -8.29 -18.67
N ALA A 241 3.85 -7.55 -19.18
CA ALA A 241 5.09 -8.10 -19.74
C ALA A 241 6.14 -8.43 -18.68
N GLY A 242 5.85 -8.19 -17.39
CA GLY A 242 6.77 -8.46 -16.28
C GLY A 242 7.82 -7.39 -16.03
N ALA A 243 7.72 -6.25 -16.69
CA ALA A 243 8.57 -5.11 -16.39
C ALA A 243 8.08 -4.43 -15.10
N ARG A 244 9.01 -4.00 -14.25
CA ARG A 244 8.69 -3.16 -13.08
C ARG A 244 8.81 -1.70 -13.48
N VAL A 245 7.72 -0.99 -13.35
CA VAL A 245 7.64 0.45 -13.60
C VAL A 245 7.66 1.15 -12.25
N VAL A 246 8.63 2.04 -12.07
CA VAL A 246 8.72 2.93 -10.91
C VAL A 246 8.40 4.33 -11.36
N GLU A 247 7.50 4.97 -10.66
CA GLU A 247 7.06 6.33 -10.96
C GLU A 247 7.26 7.19 -9.72
N ALA A 248 7.95 8.32 -9.91
CA ALA A 248 8.29 9.25 -8.86
C ALA A 248 7.75 10.65 -9.19
N LYS A 249 7.30 11.38 -8.18
CA LYS A 249 6.92 12.80 -8.28
C LYS A 249 7.48 13.54 -7.06
N SER A 250 8.42 14.46 -7.30
CA SER A 250 8.96 15.34 -6.26
C SER A 250 8.04 16.55 -6.06
N PHE A 251 7.89 16.98 -4.81
CA PHE A 251 7.09 18.16 -4.41
C PHE A 251 7.93 19.26 -3.76
N GLY A 252 9.26 19.14 -3.76
CA GLY A 252 10.10 20.10 -3.03
C GLY A 252 9.99 19.88 -1.52
N ARG A 253 9.41 20.81 -0.77
CA ARG A 253 9.25 20.70 0.68
C ARG A 253 7.95 19.94 1.05
N VAL A 254 7.97 19.27 2.19
CA VAL A 254 6.79 18.54 2.67
C VAL A 254 5.60 19.46 2.93
N GLU A 255 5.85 20.70 3.32
CA GLU A 255 4.84 21.73 3.56
C GLU A 255 4.10 22.17 2.28
N ASP A 256 4.72 21.97 1.12
CA ASP A 256 4.14 22.30 -0.19
C ASP A 256 3.23 21.18 -0.73
N VAL A 257 3.15 20.05 -0.03
CA VAL A 257 2.31 18.91 -0.44
C VAL A 257 0.88 19.14 -0.02
N ASP A 258 0.03 19.33 -1.01
CA ASP A 258 -1.43 19.32 -0.82
C ASP A 258 -1.98 17.88 -0.98
N ILE A 259 -2.94 17.53 -0.14
CA ILE A 259 -3.66 16.25 -0.22
C ILE A 259 -4.37 16.09 -1.57
N ALA A 260 -4.89 17.17 -2.14
CA ALA A 260 -5.47 17.13 -3.49
C ALA A 260 -4.44 16.74 -4.55
N ALA A 261 -3.21 17.20 -4.42
CA ALA A 261 -2.12 16.80 -5.31
C ALA A 261 -1.75 15.31 -5.15
N LEU A 262 -1.81 14.76 -3.93
CA LEU A 262 -1.63 13.32 -3.70
C LEU A 262 -2.76 12.50 -4.31
N ALA A 263 -4.00 12.93 -4.14
CA ALA A 263 -5.17 12.28 -4.76
C ALA A 263 -5.08 12.31 -6.29
N SER A 264 -4.62 13.41 -6.88
CA SER A 264 -4.36 13.52 -8.31
C SER A 264 -3.32 12.49 -8.78
N VAL A 265 -2.19 12.37 -8.05
CA VAL A 265 -1.17 11.35 -8.38
C VAL A 265 -1.76 9.95 -8.34
N LEU A 266 -2.53 9.60 -7.30
CA LEU A 266 -3.19 8.29 -7.25
C LEU A 266 -4.18 8.14 -8.40
N GLY A 267 -4.96 9.16 -8.73
CA GLY A 267 -5.89 9.17 -9.88
C GLY A 267 -5.20 8.86 -11.21
N ASP A 268 -4.04 9.48 -11.48
CA ASP A 268 -3.22 9.21 -12.66
C ASP A 268 -2.77 7.73 -12.71
N ARG A 269 -2.41 7.16 -11.56
CA ARG A 269 -2.02 5.74 -11.48
C ARG A 269 -3.20 4.80 -11.71
N LEU A 270 -4.37 5.15 -11.17
CA LEU A 270 -5.60 4.38 -11.35
C LEU A 270 -6.12 4.44 -12.80
N ALA A 271 -5.93 5.54 -13.50
CA ALA A 271 -6.24 5.64 -14.92
C ALA A 271 -5.44 4.65 -15.79
N VAL A 272 -4.20 4.34 -15.38
CA VAL A 272 -3.31 3.42 -16.12
C VAL A 272 -3.50 1.96 -15.70
N ALA A 273 -3.62 1.69 -14.41
CA ALA A 273 -3.70 0.33 -13.88
C ALA A 273 -4.56 0.30 -12.60
N PRO A 274 -5.88 0.39 -12.73
CA PRO A 274 -6.80 0.49 -11.60
C PRO A 274 -6.71 -0.70 -10.66
N ALA A 275 -6.57 -1.89 -11.19
CA ALA A 275 -6.48 -3.12 -10.42
C ALA A 275 -5.20 -3.26 -9.59
N SER A 276 -4.23 -2.35 -9.77
CA SER A 276 -3.02 -2.31 -8.94
C SER A 276 -3.25 -1.67 -7.57
N TRP A 277 -4.34 -0.94 -7.34
CA TRP A 277 -4.65 -0.41 -6.02
C TRP A 277 -5.34 -1.47 -5.18
N HIS A 278 -4.71 -1.83 -4.07
CA HIS A 278 -5.17 -2.93 -3.23
C HIS A 278 -6.39 -2.58 -2.37
N PHE A 279 -6.72 -1.29 -2.23
CA PHE A 279 -7.74 -0.80 -1.30
C PHE A 279 -9.08 -0.43 -1.94
N TRP A 280 -9.38 -0.89 -3.14
CA TRP A 280 -10.69 -0.71 -3.74
C TRP A 280 -11.85 -1.18 -2.84
N HIS A 281 -11.66 -2.27 -2.13
CA HIS A 281 -12.66 -2.79 -1.19
C HIS A 281 -12.95 -1.82 -0.02
N LEU A 282 -12.01 -0.91 0.27
CA LEU A 282 -12.15 0.15 1.28
C LEU A 282 -12.64 1.49 0.70
N TRP A 283 -12.99 1.56 -0.58
CA TRP A 283 -13.40 2.80 -1.25
C TRP A 283 -14.39 3.63 -0.43
N ARG A 284 -15.41 2.98 0.14
CA ARG A 284 -16.42 3.67 0.97
C ARG A 284 -15.88 4.27 2.25
N SER A 285 -14.76 3.80 2.76
CA SER A 285 -14.09 4.38 3.92
C SER A 285 -13.37 5.68 3.59
N PHE A 286 -13.06 5.91 2.30
CA PHE A 286 -12.49 7.18 1.83
C PHE A 286 -13.57 8.15 1.36
N ALA A 287 -14.75 7.68 0.95
CA ALA A 287 -15.80 8.55 0.46
C ALA A 287 -16.22 9.54 1.54
N ALA A 288 -16.10 10.84 1.25
CA ALA A 288 -16.56 11.88 2.15
C ALA A 288 -18.07 11.73 2.33
N GLN A 289 -18.52 11.49 3.55
CA GLN A 289 -19.95 11.49 3.83
C GLN A 289 -20.50 12.91 3.65
N PRO A 290 -21.63 13.10 2.94
CA PRO A 290 -22.25 14.41 2.88
C PRO A 290 -22.56 14.89 4.31
N LYS A 291 -22.03 16.06 4.68
CA LYS A 291 -22.33 16.69 5.96
C LYS A 291 -23.85 16.89 6.04
N GLY A 292 -24.56 16.04 6.76
CA GLY A 292 -26.01 16.18 6.94
C GLY A 292 -26.82 14.95 7.28
N THR A 293 -26.27 13.75 7.19
CA THR A 293 -27.04 12.55 7.58
C THR A 293 -26.55 12.02 8.92
N ALA A 294 -26.83 12.75 10.00
CA ALA A 294 -26.83 12.14 11.31
C ALA A 294 -27.89 11.04 11.29
N LEU A 295 -27.47 9.77 11.22
CA LEU A 295 -28.32 8.63 11.53
C LEU A 295 -28.84 8.91 12.95
N ARG A 296 -30.13 9.27 13.07
CA ARG A 296 -30.85 9.25 14.35
C ARG A 296 -30.72 7.82 14.84
N SER A 297 -29.89 7.61 15.84
CA SER A 297 -29.86 6.39 16.62
C SER A 297 -31.30 6.16 17.09
N GLY A 298 -31.95 5.16 16.49
CA GLY A 298 -33.31 4.74 16.83
C GLY A 298 -33.40 4.49 18.33
N GLY A 299 -34.41 5.10 18.94
CA GLY A 299 -34.69 5.03 20.35
C GLY A 299 -34.79 3.57 20.83
N ARG A 300 -34.27 3.34 22.01
CA ARG A 300 -34.60 2.18 22.83
C ARG A 300 -36.12 2.04 22.90
N PRO A 301 -36.69 0.86 22.71
CA PRO A 301 -38.03 0.62 23.13
C PRO A 301 -38.08 0.70 24.68
N ALA A 302 -38.99 1.52 25.20
CA ALA A 302 -39.30 1.59 26.61
C ALA A 302 -39.79 0.20 27.07
N GLU A 303 -39.18 -0.31 28.12
CA GLU A 303 -39.76 -1.37 28.94
C GLU A 303 -41.09 -0.85 29.52
N ALA A 304 -42.18 -1.55 29.21
CA ALA A 304 -43.44 -1.41 29.91
C ALA A 304 -43.62 -2.62 30.81
N ALA A 305 -43.69 -2.32 32.09
CA ALA A 305 -44.29 -3.05 33.23
C ALA A 305 -44.55 -4.56 33.11
#